data_e7dc4019d23e9625070707e6bff84b79
#
_entry.id   e7dc4019d23e9625070707e6bff84b79
#
_cell.length_a   1.000
_cell.length_b   1.000
_cell.length_c   1.000
_cell.angle_alpha   90.00
_cell.angle_beta   90.00
_cell.angle_gamma   90.00
#
_symmetry.space_group_name_H-M   'P 1'
#
loop_
_entity.id
_entity.type
_entity.pdbx_description
1 polymer ?
#
loop_
_entity_poly.entity_id
_entity_poly.type
_entity_poly.pdbx_seq_one_letter_code
_entity_poly.pdbx_strand_id
1 'polypeptide(L)'
;AEILTGPEVSVLSFTDGKVVKPMVSSMDHKRANDHDTGLNTGGMGTVAPNPYYTPAIAAECMEKIFLPTIQAMNAEGCPFKGCLYFGLMLTPDGPKVIEYNCRFGDPETQVVLPLLESDLLKIMAACTEGTLADTEVKFSEGAACCVILASGGYPVSYEKGKPISGLTNGQLEGESSITVYHSGTALREDGTLVTNGGRVLGVTATAPRLTAAITQAYAAAEKISFEKLHKRTDIGMRALKAIAEQ
;
A
#
# COMPACT_ATOMS: atom_id res chain seq x y z
N ALA A 1 -9.12 -24.88 8.37
CA ALA A 1 -8.40 -23.82 7.65
C ALA A 1 -7.43 -24.48 6.67
N GLU A 2 -7.29 -23.91 5.47
CA GLU A 2 -6.33 -24.33 4.45
C GLU A 2 -5.02 -23.54 4.61
N ILE A 3 -3.87 -24.18 4.43
CA ILE A 3 -2.58 -23.49 4.39
C ILE A 3 -2.32 -23.14 2.92
N LEU A 4 -2.22 -21.83 2.64
CA LEU A 4 -1.93 -21.29 1.32
C LEU A 4 -0.43 -20.99 1.19
N THR A 5 0.12 -21.26 0.01
CA THR A 5 1.50 -20.94 -0.34
C THR A 5 1.55 -20.26 -1.72
N GLY A 6 2.37 -19.22 -1.85
CA GLY A 6 2.52 -18.47 -3.09
C GLY A 6 2.84 -16.98 -2.83
N PRO A 7 2.98 -16.17 -3.87
CA PRO A 7 3.11 -14.74 -3.73
C PRO A 7 1.81 -14.10 -3.19
N GLU A 8 1.96 -13.19 -2.23
CA GLU A 8 0.85 -12.35 -1.76
C GLU A 8 0.64 -11.15 -2.69
N VAL A 9 -0.62 -10.79 -2.88
CA VAL A 9 -1.04 -9.62 -3.67
C VAL A 9 -2.12 -8.88 -2.92
N SER A 10 -1.97 -7.57 -2.83
CA SER A 10 -3.00 -6.68 -2.31
C SER A 10 -3.70 -5.96 -3.47
N VAL A 11 -5.02 -6.09 -3.56
CA VAL A 11 -5.85 -5.37 -4.53
C VAL A 11 -6.93 -4.59 -3.79
N LEU A 12 -6.77 -3.27 -3.74
CA LEU A 12 -7.82 -2.38 -3.28
C LEU A 12 -8.82 -2.17 -4.42
N SER A 13 -10.08 -2.04 -4.11
CA SER A 13 -11.12 -1.87 -5.13
C SER A 13 -12.18 -0.88 -4.67
N PHE A 14 -12.63 -0.01 -5.57
CA PHE A 14 -13.83 0.78 -5.36
C PHE A 14 -15.06 -0.06 -5.70
N THR A 15 -16.13 0.06 -4.92
CA THR A 15 -17.41 -0.56 -5.22
C THR A 15 -18.57 0.29 -4.72
N ASP A 16 -19.67 0.28 -5.47
CA ASP A 16 -20.95 0.87 -5.10
C ASP A 16 -21.99 -0.18 -4.69
N GLY A 17 -21.55 -1.43 -4.53
CA GLY A 17 -22.41 -2.58 -4.25
C GLY A 17 -22.95 -3.27 -5.52
N LYS A 18 -22.69 -2.74 -6.70
CA LYS A 18 -23.12 -3.31 -8.00
C LYS A 18 -21.92 -3.66 -8.88
N VAL A 19 -20.98 -2.73 -9.00
CA VAL A 19 -19.77 -2.90 -9.78
C VAL A 19 -18.53 -2.84 -8.88
N VAL A 20 -17.43 -3.42 -9.35
CA VAL A 20 -16.12 -3.37 -8.71
C VAL A 20 -15.14 -2.76 -9.69
N LYS A 21 -14.42 -1.72 -9.26
CA LYS A 21 -13.33 -1.11 -10.02
C LYS A 21 -12.02 -1.29 -9.25
N PRO A 22 -11.21 -2.33 -9.58
CA PRO A 22 -9.93 -2.57 -8.92
C PRO A 22 -8.95 -1.43 -9.18
N MET A 23 -8.15 -1.14 -8.18
CA MET A 23 -7.02 -0.23 -8.27
C MET A 23 -5.78 -0.99 -8.74
N VAL A 24 -4.68 -0.28 -8.96
CA VAL A 24 -3.37 -0.89 -9.22
C VAL A 24 -3.01 -1.84 -8.07
N SER A 25 -2.56 -3.05 -8.41
CA SER A 25 -2.14 -4.04 -7.41
C SER A 25 -0.88 -3.61 -6.68
N SER A 26 -0.71 -4.07 -5.46
CA SER A 26 0.47 -3.75 -4.66
C SER A 26 1.07 -4.99 -3.99
N MET A 27 2.34 -4.88 -3.59
CA MET A 27 3.08 -5.90 -2.85
C MET A 27 3.55 -5.32 -1.53
N ASP A 28 2.91 -5.72 -0.43
CA ASP A 28 3.30 -5.35 0.92
C ASP A 28 4.44 -6.23 1.44
N HIS A 29 5.22 -5.70 2.39
CA HIS A 29 6.31 -6.38 3.08
C HIS A 29 6.00 -6.40 4.59
N LYS A 30 5.33 -7.45 5.04
CA LYS A 30 4.74 -7.54 6.39
C LYS A 30 5.76 -7.81 7.50
N ARG A 31 6.91 -8.43 7.18
CA ARG A 31 7.92 -8.75 8.20
C ARG A 31 8.77 -7.54 8.58
N ALA A 32 9.12 -7.48 9.87
CA ALA A 32 9.86 -6.35 10.44
C ALA A 32 11.26 -6.17 9.86
N ASN A 33 11.95 -7.25 9.52
CA ASN A 33 13.35 -7.25 9.10
C ASN A 33 13.51 -7.70 7.64
N ASP A 34 14.68 -7.43 7.09
CA ASP A 34 15.08 -7.84 5.76
C ASP A 34 14.95 -9.37 5.56
N HIS A 35 14.81 -9.77 4.31
CA HIS A 35 14.61 -11.17 3.88
C HIS A 35 13.36 -11.81 4.50
N ASP A 36 12.33 -11.00 4.74
CA ASP A 36 11.06 -11.44 5.35
C ASP A 36 11.26 -12.20 6.67
N THR A 37 12.13 -11.69 7.53
CA THR A 37 12.41 -12.23 8.85
C THR A 37 11.81 -11.38 9.97
N GLY A 38 11.83 -11.88 11.21
CA GLY A 38 11.26 -11.19 12.36
C GLY A 38 9.73 -11.33 12.46
N LEU A 39 9.12 -10.48 13.27
CA LEU A 39 7.68 -10.50 13.55
C LEU A 39 6.87 -9.89 12.40
N ASN A 40 5.62 -10.28 12.29
CA ASN A 40 4.64 -9.58 11.46
C ASN A 40 4.37 -8.18 12.00
N THR A 41 4.18 -7.24 11.09
CA THR A 41 3.89 -5.83 11.35
C THR A 41 2.65 -5.38 10.59
N GLY A 42 2.32 -4.11 10.67
CA GLY A 42 1.31 -3.49 9.79
C GLY A 42 1.81 -3.22 8.36
N GLY A 43 3.03 -3.65 8.01
CA GLY A 43 3.70 -3.37 6.73
C GLY A 43 4.91 -2.46 6.91
N MET A 44 6.06 -2.88 6.37
CA MET A 44 7.34 -2.14 6.44
C MET A 44 7.66 -1.42 5.13
N GLY A 45 6.79 -1.55 4.15
CA GLY A 45 6.91 -0.91 2.85
C GLY A 45 6.16 -1.68 1.79
N THR A 46 5.88 -1.00 0.70
CA THR A 46 5.06 -1.55 -0.37
C THR A 46 5.47 -1.00 -1.73
N VAL A 47 5.21 -1.75 -2.78
CA VAL A 47 5.42 -1.33 -4.16
C VAL A 47 4.17 -1.56 -4.99
N ALA A 48 3.97 -0.73 -6.00
CA ALA A 48 2.92 -0.87 -7.02
C ALA A 48 3.50 -0.52 -8.41
N PRO A 49 3.11 -1.29 -9.46
CA PRO A 49 2.29 -2.49 -9.46
C PRO A 49 3.00 -3.73 -8.89
N ASN A 50 2.23 -4.75 -8.51
CA ASN A 50 2.76 -6.07 -8.15
C ASN A 50 3.00 -6.89 -9.42
N PRO A 51 4.25 -7.29 -9.74
CA PRO A 51 4.57 -7.97 -11.01
C PRO A 51 3.98 -9.39 -11.13
N TYR A 52 3.62 -10.02 -10.02
CA TYR A 52 2.94 -11.31 -10.05
C TYR A 52 1.47 -11.20 -10.46
N TYR A 53 0.85 -10.01 -10.37
CA TYR A 53 -0.55 -9.79 -10.71
C TYR A 53 -0.72 -9.43 -12.19
N THR A 54 -0.66 -10.45 -13.04
CA THR A 54 -0.78 -10.29 -14.50
C THR A 54 -2.23 -9.98 -14.92
N PRO A 55 -2.44 -9.46 -16.15
CA PRO A 55 -3.80 -9.24 -16.68
C PRO A 55 -4.69 -10.49 -16.66
N ALA A 56 -4.12 -11.68 -16.89
CA ALA A 56 -4.84 -12.95 -16.84
C ALA A 56 -5.32 -13.26 -15.41
N ILE A 57 -4.46 -13.08 -14.41
CA ILE A 57 -4.79 -13.24 -12.99
C ILE A 57 -5.83 -12.20 -12.55
N ALA A 58 -5.71 -10.96 -13.02
CA ALA A 58 -6.68 -9.90 -12.74
C ALA A 58 -8.10 -10.25 -13.25
N ALA A 59 -8.18 -10.79 -14.47
CA ALA A 59 -9.45 -11.25 -15.04
C ALA A 59 -10.04 -12.42 -14.23
N GLU A 60 -9.21 -13.38 -13.85
CA GLU A 60 -9.64 -14.51 -13.01
C GLU A 60 -10.11 -14.05 -11.63
N CYS A 61 -9.40 -13.12 -10.98
CA CYS A 61 -9.81 -12.53 -9.71
C CYS A 61 -11.15 -11.80 -9.83
N MET A 62 -11.35 -11.04 -10.91
CA MET A 62 -12.62 -10.34 -11.16
C MET A 62 -13.79 -11.32 -11.25
N GLU A 63 -13.64 -12.39 -12.04
CA GLU A 63 -14.70 -13.37 -12.30
C GLU A 63 -14.96 -14.26 -11.08
N LYS A 64 -13.90 -14.77 -10.43
CA LYS A 64 -14.04 -15.82 -9.40
C LYS A 64 -14.09 -15.26 -7.97
N ILE A 65 -13.62 -14.03 -7.74
CA ILE A 65 -13.49 -13.47 -6.39
C ILE A 65 -14.25 -12.17 -6.24
N PHE A 66 -13.94 -11.13 -7.04
CA PHE A 66 -14.41 -9.77 -6.75
C PHE A 66 -15.92 -9.63 -6.97
N LEU A 67 -16.42 -10.00 -8.15
CA LEU A 67 -17.84 -9.96 -8.45
C LEU A 67 -18.64 -10.92 -7.58
N PRO A 68 -18.24 -12.20 -7.39
CA PRO A 68 -18.96 -13.10 -6.49
C PRO A 68 -19.02 -12.61 -5.04
N THR A 69 -17.98 -11.94 -4.53
CA THR A 69 -17.98 -11.36 -3.18
C THR A 69 -19.08 -10.31 -3.03
N ILE A 70 -19.17 -9.36 -3.97
CA ILE A 70 -20.19 -8.30 -3.91
C ILE A 70 -21.59 -8.87 -4.11
N GLN A 71 -21.74 -9.84 -5.00
CA GLN A 71 -23.02 -10.54 -5.22
C GLN A 71 -23.49 -11.30 -3.97
N ALA A 72 -22.56 -12.00 -3.29
CA ALA A 72 -22.86 -12.70 -2.06
C ALA A 72 -23.27 -11.73 -0.93
N MET A 73 -22.57 -10.61 -0.75
CA MET A 73 -22.93 -9.59 0.22
C MET A 73 -24.34 -9.01 -0.05
N ASN A 74 -24.69 -8.80 -1.32
CA ASN A 74 -26.03 -8.36 -1.70
C ASN A 74 -27.10 -9.41 -1.39
N ALA A 75 -26.81 -10.69 -1.69
CA ALA A 75 -27.74 -11.80 -1.43
C ALA A 75 -28.01 -11.99 0.07
N GLU A 76 -27.01 -11.75 0.92
CA GLU A 76 -27.13 -11.77 2.39
C GLU A 76 -27.79 -10.50 2.98
N GLY A 77 -28.19 -9.55 2.14
CA GLY A 77 -28.80 -8.29 2.58
C GLY A 77 -27.83 -7.30 3.23
N CYS A 78 -26.53 -7.48 3.03
CA CYS A 78 -25.46 -6.66 3.58
C CYS A 78 -24.61 -6.01 2.47
N PRO A 79 -25.20 -5.18 1.57
CA PRO A 79 -24.46 -4.59 0.46
C PRO A 79 -23.29 -3.73 0.97
N PHE A 80 -22.10 -3.91 0.37
CA PHE A 80 -20.91 -3.14 0.71
C PHE A 80 -20.67 -2.05 -0.32
N LYS A 81 -20.38 -0.83 0.16
CA LYS A 81 -20.01 0.33 -0.66
C LYS A 81 -18.72 0.98 -0.11
N GLY A 82 -17.83 1.41 -0.99
CA GLY A 82 -16.59 2.09 -0.62
C GLY A 82 -15.35 1.37 -1.10
N CYS A 83 -14.29 1.38 -0.28
CA CYS A 83 -13.04 0.70 -0.59
C CYS A 83 -13.01 -0.68 0.07
N LEU A 84 -12.96 -1.73 -0.77
CA LEU A 84 -12.78 -3.11 -0.32
C LEU A 84 -11.37 -3.57 -0.71
N TYR A 85 -10.60 -3.99 0.28
CA TYR A 85 -9.27 -4.55 0.11
C TYR A 85 -9.39 -6.07 0.04
N PHE A 86 -8.83 -6.65 -1.00
CA PHE A 86 -8.67 -8.09 -1.19
C PHE A 86 -7.20 -8.46 -0.93
N GLY A 87 -6.94 -9.18 0.15
CA GLY A 87 -5.66 -9.86 0.39
C GLY A 87 -5.69 -11.21 -0.29
N LEU A 88 -4.83 -11.42 -1.26
CA LEU A 88 -4.81 -12.60 -2.12
C LEU A 88 -3.49 -13.36 -1.99
N MET A 89 -3.58 -14.70 -2.13
CA MET A 89 -2.44 -15.59 -2.37
C MET A 89 -2.55 -16.18 -3.77
N LEU A 90 -1.52 -16.02 -4.58
CA LEU A 90 -1.45 -16.66 -5.89
C LEU A 90 -0.89 -18.07 -5.72
N THR A 91 -1.79 -19.04 -5.62
CA THR A 91 -1.42 -20.45 -5.44
C THR A 91 -1.27 -21.16 -6.79
N PRO A 92 -0.65 -22.36 -6.83
CA PRO A 92 -0.63 -23.18 -8.06
C PRO A 92 -2.02 -23.50 -8.62
N ASP A 93 -3.05 -23.51 -7.75
CA ASP A 93 -4.46 -23.78 -8.13
C ASP A 93 -5.26 -22.49 -8.45
N GLY A 94 -4.58 -21.37 -8.63
CA GLY A 94 -5.17 -20.05 -8.89
C GLY A 94 -5.19 -19.12 -7.68
N PRO A 95 -5.76 -17.90 -7.84
CA PRO A 95 -5.82 -16.93 -6.76
C PRO A 95 -6.83 -17.35 -5.68
N LYS A 96 -6.42 -17.22 -4.41
CA LYS A 96 -7.27 -17.49 -3.23
C LYS A 96 -7.26 -16.30 -2.30
N VAL A 97 -8.38 -16.06 -1.61
CA VAL A 97 -8.52 -14.98 -0.64
C VAL A 97 -7.87 -15.38 0.68
N ILE A 98 -7.00 -14.52 1.21
CA ILE A 98 -6.45 -14.61 2.57
C ILE A 98 -7.39 -13.88 3.53
N GLU A 99 -7.71 -12.62 3.18
CA GLU A 99 -8.53 -11.73 4.01
C GLU A 99 -9.23 -10.64 3.19
N TYR A 100 -10.27 -10.07 3.78
CA TYR A 100 -10.90 -8.83 3.35
C TYR A 100 -10.67 -7.75 4.39
N ASN A 101 -10.45 -6.51 3.93
CA ASN A 101 -10.48 -5.34 4.79
C ASN A 101 -11.43 -4.29 4.20
N CYS A 102 -12.33 -3.76 5.03
CA CYS A 102 -13.36 -2.79 4.61
C CYS A 102 -12.84 -1.34 4.71
N ARG A 103 -11.63 -1.10 4.22
CA ARG A 103 -10.90 0.16 4.29
C ARG A 103 -9.75 0.19 3.29
N PHE A 104 -9.18 1.38 3.11
CA PHE A 104 -7.88 1.52 2.46
C PHE A 104 -6.78 0.80 3.25
N GLY A 105 -5.76 0.30 2.55
CA GLY A 105 -4.58 -0.33 3.15
C GLY A 105 -3.55 0.71 3.64
N ASP A 106 -2.71 0.30 4.57
CA ASP A 106 -1.56 1.07 5.04
C ASP A 106 -0.39 0.08 5.27
N PRO A 107 0.64 0.08 4.40
CA PRO A 107 1.08 1.17 3.52
C PRO A 107 0.64 1.09 2.04
N GLU A 108 -0.33 0.29 1.64
CA GLU A 108 -0.71 0.12 0.22
C GLU A 108 -1.27 1.41 -0.39
N THR A 109 -2.06 2.17 0.37
CA THR A 109 -2.64 3.44 -0.09
C THR A 109 -1.57 4.42 -0.53
N GLN A 110 -0.43 4.43 0.17
CA GLN A 110 0.69 5.32 -0.10
C GLN A 110 1.41 5.06 -1.44
N VAL A 111 1.13 3.94 -2.10
CA VAL A 111 1.64 3.64 -3.45
C VAL A 111 0.55 3.57 -4.50
N VAL A 112 -0.68 3.26 -4.11
CA VAL A 112 -1.79 3.09 -5.05
C VAL A 112 -2.42 4.44 -5.42
N LEU A 113 -2.76 5.28 -4.43
CA LEU A 113 -3.40 6.58 -4.70
C LEU A 113 -2.49 7.60 -5.41
N PRO A 114 -1.16 7.65 -5.20
CA PRO A 114 -0.31 8.51 -6.01
C PRO A 114 -0.29 8.20 -7.50
N LEU A 115 -0.72 7.00 -7.90
CA LEU A 115 -0.85 6.58 -9.29
C LEU A 115 -2.25 6.86 -9.86
N LEU A 116 -3.22 7.27 -9.04
CA LEU A 116 -4.58 7.59 -9.49
C LEU A 116 -4.58 8.92 -10.26
N GLU A 117 -5.06 8.91 -11.50
CA GLU A 117 -5.23 10.10 -12.34
C GLU A 117 -6.64 10.70 -12.25
N SER A 118 -7.64 9.89 -11.91
CA SER A 118 -9.02 10.34 -11.74
C SER A 118 -9.23 11.05 -10.39
N ASP A 119 -10.24 11.90 -10.32
CA ASP A 119 -10.61 12.63 -9.09
C ASP A 119 -11.17 11.66 -8.03
N LEU A 120 -10.39 11.45 -6.96
CA LEU A 120 -10.76 10.54 -5.87
C LEU A 120 -12.09 10.92 -5.20
N LEU A 121 -12.37 12.22 -5.00
CA LEU A 121 -13.61 12.66 -4.36
C LEU A 121 -14.83 12.29 -5.22
N LYS A 122 -14.75 12.44 -6.54
CA LYS A 122 -15.81 12.03 -7.47
C LYS A 122 -16.05 10.51 -7.41
N ILE A 123 -14.96 9.72 -7.36
CA ILE A 123 -15.08 8.26 -7.23
C ILE A 123 -15.74 7.87 -5.90
N MET A 124 -15.34 8.50 -4.79
CA MET A 124 -15.92 8.23 -3.47
C MET A 124 -17.40 8.61 -3.41
N ALA A 125 -17.79 9.74 -4.00
CA ALA A 125 -19.20 10.13 -4.16
C ALA A 125 -19.97 9.09 -4.97
N ALA A 126 -19.44 8.66 -6.11
CA ALA A 126 -20.04 7.65 -6.98
C ALA A 126 -20.23 6.29 -6.27
N CYS A 127 -19.31 5.89 -5.38
CA CYS A 127 -19.49 4.70 -4.55
C CYS A 127 -20.75 4.80 -3.67
N THR A 128 -20.98 5.96 -3.04
CA THR A 128 -22.14 6.15 -2.16
C THR A 128 -23.45 6.31 -2.93
N GLU A 129 -23.41 7.01 -4.05
CA GLU A 129 -24.57 7.33 -4.90
C GLU A 129 -25.00 6.15 -5.79
N GLY A 130 -24.11 5.14 -6.01
CA GLY A 130 -24.42 3.98 -6.87
C GLY A 130 -24.26 4.30 -8.36
N THR A 131 -23.38 5.23 -8.70
CA THR A 131 -23.07 5.70 -10.07
C THR A 131 -21.66 5.33 -10.53
N LEU A 132 -21.01 4.42 -9.82
CA LEU A 132 -19.61 4.04 -10.10
C LEU A 132 -19.44 3.41 -11.50
N ALA A 133 -20.47 2.79 -12.06
CA ALA A 133 -20.44 2.24 -13.41
C ALA A 133 -20.04 3.29 -14.46
N ASP A 134 -20.62 4.49 -14.35
CA ASP A 134 -20.44 5.61 -15.28
C ASP A 134 -19.28 6.54 -14.91
N THR A 135 -18.59 6.26 -13.80
CA THR A 135 -17.47 7.07 -13.29
C THR A 135 -16.13 6.52 -13.81
N GLU A 136 -15.32 7.35 -14.43
CA GLU A 136 -13.98 6.95 -14.86
C GLU A 136 -13.06 6.74 -13.66
N VAL A 137 -12.36 5.59 -13.64
CA VAL A 137 -11.30 5.28 -12.67
C VAL A 137 -10.06 4.91 -13.45
N LYS A 138 -9.12 5.82 -13.54
CA LYS A 138 -7.91 5.69 -14.33
C LYS A 138 -6.67 5.85 -13.46
N PHE A 139 -5.70 4.97 -13.68
CA PHE A 139 -4.39 5.00 -13.05
C PHE A 139 -3.31 5.21 -14.10
N SER A 140 -2.21 5.86 -13.72
CA SER A 140 -1.02 5.99 -14.55
C SER A 140 -0.34 4.64 -14.78
N GLU A 141 0.39 4.49 -15.87
CA GLU A 141 1.22 3.31 -16.15
C GLU A 141 2.56 3.32 -15.38
N GLY A 142 2.75 4.28 -14.49
CA GLY A 142 3.94 4.42 -13.65
C GLY A 142 4.01 3.38 -12.53
N ALA A 143 4.99 3.56 -11.68
CA ALA A 143 5.21 2.74 -10.48
C ALA A 143 5.44 3.61 -9.25
N ALA A 144 5.18 3.05 -8.08
CA ALA A 144 5.42 3.69 -6.80
C ALA A 144 6.09 2.72 -5.82
N CYS A 145 6.91 3.27 -4.92
CA CYS A 145 7.51 2.54 -3.81
C CYS A 145 7.39 3.38 -2.55
N CYS A 146 6.91 2.78 -1.47
CA CYS A 146 6.85 3.36 -0.13
C CYS A 146 7.77 2.59 0.80
N VAL A 147 8.70 3.29 1.47
CA VAL A 147 9.57 2.74 2.52
C VAL A 147 9.10 3.28 3.86
N ILE A 148 8.79 2.40 4.80
CA ILE A 148 8.37 2.78 6.15
C ILE A 148 9.60 3.04 7.03
N LEU A 149 9.61 4.20 7.69
CA LEU A 149 10.54 4.56 8.75
C LEU A 149 9.85 4.31 10.07
N ALA A 150 10.33 3.33 10.83
CA ALA A 150 9.74 2.88 12.08
C ALA A 150 10.63 3.22 13.28
N SER A 151 10.03 3.31 14.45
CA SER A 151 10.75 3.40 15.74
C SER A 151 11.46 2.10 16.06
N GLY A 152 12.70 2.17 16.55
CA GLY A 152 13.45 0.98 16.95
C GLY A 152 12.72 0.19 18.03
N GLY A 153 12.62 -1.13 17.82
CA GLY A 153 11.86 -2.05 18.67
C GLY A 153 10.43 -2.34 18.19
N TYR A 154 9.92 -1.60 17.18
CA TYR A 154 8.66 -1.94 16.52
C TYR A 154 8.75 -3.36 15.89
N PRO A 155 7.72 -4.24 16.00
CA PRO A 155 6.36 -3.97 16.48
C PRO A 155 6.13 -4.26 17.99
N VAL A 156 7.14 -4.60 18.77
CA VAL A 156 6.97 -5.05 20.17
C VAL A 156 6.86 -3.87 21.12
N SER A 157 7.95 -3.11 21.27
CA SER A 157 8.00 -1.94 22.16
C SER A 157 8.96 -0.90 21.60
N TYR A 158 8.60 0.37 21.70
CA TYR A 158 9.38 1.47 21.14
C TYR A 158 9.19 2.73 21.97
N GLU A 159 10.23 3.57 21.97
CA GLU A 159 10.20 4.89 22.59
C GLU A 159 9.56 5.90 21.64
N LYS A 160 8.86 6.88 22.21
CA LYS A 160 8.25 8.02 21.50
C LYS A 160 9.00 9.32 21.82
N GLY A 161 8.64 10.39 21.12
CA GLY A 161 9.13 11.73 21.39
C GLY A 161 10.55 12.01 20.86
N LYS A 162 11.11 11.16 19.98
CA LYS A 162 12.41 11.40 19.36
C LYS A 162 12.28 12.47 18.27
N PRO A 163 13.10 13.55 18.28
CA PRO A 163 13.08 14.56 17.23
C PRO A 163 13.35 13.96 15.85
N ILE A 164 12.56 14.40 14.86
CA ILE A 164 12.72 14.01 13.46
C ILE A 164 13.41 15.15 12.73
N SER A 165 14.47 14.86 12.00
CA SER A 165 15.24 15.81 11.19
C SER A 165 15.22 15.43 9.71
N GLY A 166 15.58 16.40 8.85
CA GLY A 166 15.64 16.23 7.40
C GLY A 166 14.36 16.64 6.67
N LEU A 167 13.34 17.14 7.39
CA LEU A 167 12.08 17.60 6.82
C LEU A 167 11.89 19.12 7.05
N THR A 168 11.34 19.80 6.05
CA THR A 168 10.84 21.17 6.15
C THR A 168 9.32 21.15 5.99
N ASN A 169 8.60 21.71 6.95
CA ASN A 169 7.12 21.64 6.98
C ASN A 169 6.57 20.20 6.79
N GLY A 170 7.27 19.20 7.30
CA GLY A 170 6.88 17.79 7.22
C GLY A 170 7.15 17.12 5.88
N GLN A 171 7.78 17.77 4.91
CA GLN A 171 8.09 17.23 3.58
C GLN A 171 9.59 17.39 3.23
N LEU A 172 10.03 16.69 2.20
CA LEU A 172 11.34 16.91 1.58
C LEU A 172 11.23 18.02 0.54
N GLU A 173 12.04 19.07 0.68
CA GLU A 173 12.03 20.19 -0.27
C GLU A 173 12.60 19.82 -1.63
N GLY A 174 11.98 20.36 -2.71
CA GLY A 174 12.47 20.24 -4.10
C GLY A 174 12.24 18.87 -4.74
N GLU A 175 11.54 17.97 -4.08
CA GLU A 175 11.35 16.57 -4.51
C GLU A 175 9.90 16.33 -4.95
N SER A 176 9.51 16.79 -6.13
CA SER A 176 8.11 16.70 -6.61
C SER A 176 7.59 15.28 -6.81
N SER A 177 8.47 14.29 -7.00
CA SER A 177 8.11 12.87 -7.12
C SER A 177 8.11 12.13 -5.78
N ILE A 178 8.44 12.80 -4.68
CA ILE A 178 8.51 12.24 -3.34
C ILE A 178 7.40 12.83 -2.48
N THR A 179 6.72 11.97 -1.74
CA THR A 179 5.76 12.37 -0.70
C THR A 179 6.11 11.69 0.60
N VAL A 180 6.14 12.45 1.70
CA VAL A 180 6.34 11.92 3.04
C VAL A 180 4.99 11.87 3.75
N TYR A 181 4.50 10.66 3.99
CA TYR A 181 3.26 10.43 4.73
C TYR A 181 3.54 10.30 6.22
N HIS A 182 2.79 11.06 7.03
CA HIS A 182 2.88 11.03 8.48
C HIS A 182 1.93 9.99 9.05
N SER A 183 2.47 8.98 9.77
CA SER A 183 1.70 7.96 10.47
C SER A 183 1.77 8.20 11.99
N GLY A 184 2.88 7.86 12.59
CA GLY A 184 3.11 8.03 14.04
C GLY A 184 3.99 9.23 14.35
N THR A 185 3.55 10.43 14.05
CA THR A 185 4.25 11.70 14.37
C THR A 185 3.41 12.58 15.26
N ALA A 186 4.04 13.52 15.96
CA ALA A 186 3.39 14.59 16.72
C ALA A 186 4.26 15.86 16.66
N LEU A 187 3.64 17.01 16.92
CA LEU A 187 4.34 18.27 17.17
C LEU A 187 4.42 18.51 18.68
N ARG A 188 5.58 18.90 19.17
CA ARG A 188 5.74 19.46 20.53
C ARG A 188 5.20 20.89 20.58
N GLU A 189 5.08 21.45 21.78
CA GLU A 189 4.67 22.84 22.00
C GLU A 189 5.61 23.85 21.33
N ASP A 190 6.88 23.54 21.20
CA ASP A 190 7.90 24.34 20.53
C ASP A 190 7.90 24.17 18.98
N GLY A 191 6.97 23.39 18.43
CA GLY A 191 6.87 23.11 17.00
C GLY A 191 7.80 22.00 16.49
N THR A 192 8.59 21.36 17.36
CA THR A 192 9.48 20.26 16.98
C THR A 192 8.67 19.04 16.57
N LEU A 193 8.89 18.51 15.37
CA LEU A 193 8.31 17.26 14.90
C LEU A 193 9.00 16.08 15.58
N VAL A 194 8.22 15.14 16.14
CA VAL A 194 8.74 14.00 16.90
C VAL A 194 8.02 12.71 16.56
N THR A 195 8.66 11.56 16.86
CA THR A 195 8.05 10.23 16.76
C THR A 195 6.95 10.08 17.82
N ASN A 196 5.81 9.48 17.43
CA ASN A 196 4.68 9.18 18.32
C ASN A 196 4.00 7.84 18.01
N GLY A 197 4.66 6.96 17.27
CA GLY A 197 4.13 5.65 16.89
C GLY A 197 5.22 4.65 16.54
N GLY A 198 4.82 3.43 16.26
CA GLY A 198 5.72 2.37 15.78
C GLY A 198 6.15 2.62 14.34
N ARG A 199 5.21 2.69 13.41
CA ARG A 199 5.46 3.23 12.07
C ARG A 199 5.33 4.75 12.17
N VAL A 200 6.38 5.48 11.80
CA VAL A 200 6.50 6.92 12.01
C VAL A 200 6.20 7.68 10.72
N LEU A 201 6.89 7.35 9.64
CA LEU A 201 6.75 7.99 8.33
C LEU A 201 6.73 6.92 7.23
N GLY A 202 6.00 7.20 6.15
CA GLY A 202 6.08 6.48 4.88
C GLY A 202 6.69 7.38 3.81
N VAL A 203 7.84 7.03 3.28
CA VAL A 203 8.51 7.78 2.22
C VAL A 203 8.20 7.15 0.88
N THR A 204 7.37 7.82 0.10
CA THR A 204 6.89 7.33 -1.20
C THR A 204 7.53 8.08 -2.35
N ALA A 205 8.01 7.33 -3.33
CA ALA A 205 8.42 7.85 -4.64
C ALA A 205 7.53 7.31 -5.74
N THR A 206 7.22 8.15 -6.73
CA THR A 206 6.58 7.75 -7.99
C THR A 206 7.56 7.94 -9.15
N ALA A 207 7.57 6.99 -10.09
CA ALA A 207 8.45 7.04 -11.26
C ALA A 207 7.84 6.24 -12.43
N PRO A 208 8.33 6.44 -13.68
CA PRO A 208 7.87 5.64 -14.81
C PRO A 208 8.17 4.14 -14.70
N ARG A 209 9.18 3.74 -13.92
CA ARG A 209 9.60 2.35 -13.73
C ARG A 209 9.82 2.03 -12.26
N LEU A 210 9.50 0.81 -11.86
CA LEU A 210 9.60 0.37 -10.47
C LEU A 210 11.02 0.47 -9.91
N THR A 211 12.05 0.15 -10.71
CA THR A 211 13.45 0.31 -10.29
C THR A 211 13.78 1.75 -9.90
N ALA A 212 13.28 2.72 -10.67
CA ALA A 212 13.50 4.13 -10.39
C ALA A 212 12.73 4.57 -9.12
N ALA A 213 11.47 4.14 -8.96
CA ALA A 213 10.67 4.44 -7.77
C ALA A 213 11.35 3.91 -6.50
N ILE A 214 11.85 2.67 -6.51
CA ILE A 214 12.57 2.08 -5.38
C ILE A 214 13.83 2.90 -5.07
N THR A 215 14.68 3.18 -6.07
CA THR A 215 15.91 3.93 -5.88
C THR A 215 15.64 5.32 -5.29
N GLN A 216 14.63 6.03 -5.81
CA GLN A 216 14.26 7.37 -5.33
C GLN A 216 13.68 7.33 -3.92
N ALA A 217 12.82 6.35 -3.58
CA ALA A 217 12.26 6.22 -2.24
C ALA A 217 13.36 6.01 -1.18
N TYR A 218 14.34 5.16 -1.46
CA TYR A 218 15.48 4.96 -0.56
C TYR A 218 16.37 6.19 -0.46
N ALA A 219 16.72 6.83 -1.58
CA ALA A 219 17.51 8.06 -1.57
C ALA A 219 16.85 9.18 -0.78
N ALA A 220 15.52 9.26 -0.83
CA ALA A 220 14.73 10.20 -0.05
C ALA A 220 14.70 9.81 1.45
N ALA A 221 14.52 8.52 1.75
CA ALA A 221 14.49 8.00 3.12
C ALA A 221 15.81 8.24 3.87
N GLU A 222 16.96 8.22 3.17
CA GLU A 222 18.27 8.51 3.79
C GLU A 222 18.43 9.97 4.24
N LYS A 223 17.62 10.90 3.73
CA LYS A 223 17.63 12.31 4.15
C LYS A 223 16.93 12.55 5.48
N ILE A 224 16.17 11.57 5.97
CA ILE A 224 15.36 11.68 7.19
C ILE A 224 16.01 10.86 8.29
N SER A 225 16.10 11.43 9.50
CA SER A 225 16.68 10.72 10.63
C SER A 225 15.96 11.02 11.94
N PHE A 226 15.94 10.04 12.81
CA PHE A 226 15.59 10.14 14.23
C PHE A 226 16.27 9.01 15.00
N GLU A 227 16.44 9.18 16.32
CA GLU A 227 17.12 8.21 17.16
C GLU A 227 16.46 6.83 17.10
N LYS A 228 17.26 5.78 16.89
CA LYS A 228 16.83 4.38 16.73
C LYS A 228 15.86 4.17 15.55
N LEU A 229 16.01 4.93 14.45
CA LEU A 229 15.27 4.69 13.23
C LEU A 229 15.51 3.26 12.74
N HIS A 230 14.41 2.55 12.44
CA HIS A 230 14.43 1.24 11.81
C HIS A 230 13.70 1.30 10.45
N LYS A 231 14.32 0.76 9.41
CA LYS A 231 13.69 0.53 8.10
C LYS A 231 14.24 -0.74 7.49
N ARG A 232 13.50 -1.37 6.60
CA ARG A 232 14.02 -2.44 5.75
C ARG A 232 14.84 -1.86 4.61
N THR A 233 15.82 -2.64 4.12
CA THR A 233 16.69 -2.25 3.00
C THR A 233 16.35 -2.99 1.71
N ASP A 234 15.38 -3.91 1.74
CA ASP A 234 15.03 -4.81 0.65
C ASP A 234 13.60 -4.64 0.11
N ILE A 235 12.92 -3.52 0.43
CA ILE A 235 11.58 -3.22 -0.10
C ILE A 235 11.61 -3.18 -1.64
N GLY A 236 10.73 -3.99 -2.26
CA GLY A 236 10.63 -4.10 -3.70
C GLY A 236 11.61 -5.07 -4.37
N MET A 237 12.61 -5.60 -3.64
CA MET A 237 13.61 -6.50 -4.25
C MET A 237 12.99 -7.80 -4.80
N ARG A 238 11.95 -8.34 -4.12
CA ARG A 238 11.19 -9.49 -4.65
C ARG A 238 10.46 -9.16 -5.95
N ALA A 239 9.93 -7.95 -6.05
CA ALA A 239 9.26 -7.49 -7.28
C ALA A 239 10.27 -7.34 -8.43
N LEU A 240 11.45 -6.77 -8.19
CA LEU A 240 12.50 -6.68 -9.20
C LEU A 240 13.00 -8.04 -9.67
N LYS A 241 13.13 -9.01 -8.75
CA LYS A 241 13.47 -10.38 -9.09
C LYS A 241 12.41 -11.01 -9.99
N ALA A 242 11.14 -10.88 -9.65
CA ALA A 242 10.04 -11.39 -10.46
C ALA A 242 9.99 -10.78 -11.88
N ILE A 243 10.30 -9.48 -12.02
CA ILE A 243 10.39 -8.80 -13.34
C ILE A 243 11.55 -9.36 -14.16
N ALA A 244 12.68 -9.69 -13.53
CA ALA A 244 13.86 -10.20 -14.21
C ALA A 244 13.71 -11.67 -14.66
N GLU A 245 12.76 -12.40 -14.09
CA GLU A 245 12.46 -13.81 -14.41
C GLU A 245 11.34 -13.96 -15.46
N GLN A 246 10.69 -12.87 -15.87
CA GLN A 246 9.68 -12.83 -16.95
C GLN A 246 10.29 -12.56 -18.31
#